data_ee9204dcb103ea9895738df9bc61cda5
#
_entry.id   ee9204dcb103ea9895738df9bc61cda5
#
_cell.length_a   1.000
_cell.length_b   1.000
_cell.length_c   1.000
_cell.angle_alpha   90.00
_cell.angle_beta   90.00
_cell.angle_gamma   90.00
#
_symmetry.space_group_name_H-M   'P 1'
#
loop_
_entity.id
_entity.type
_entity.pdbx_description
1 polymer ?
#
loop_
_entity_poly.entity_id
_entity_poly.type
_entity_poly.pdbx_seq_one_letter_code
_entity_poly.pdbx_strand_id
1 'polypeptide(L)'
;MDNSEVMVVDANDVNTSLTVYENKMLGYMVSMGLPVDGILVPISERRKLLKNFEDVVYELEAQDLGEARYISKFFTAATVGLFDAALNYMWDETVYQLRKRIANYDIEYFYDVAVSTEKRKKLSGVEDLCKLDDSELIQGAKEIDMISDVG
;
A
#
# COMPACT_ATOMS: atom_id res chain seq x y z
N MET A 1 5.33 15.09 -19.51
CA MET A 1 5.32 13.62 -19.42
C MET A 1 4.70 13.12 -20.70
N ASP A 2 5.48 12.38 -21.44
CA ASP A 2 5.05 11.77 -22.68
C ASP A 2 3.93 10.79 -22.38
N ASN A 3 2.75 11.06 -22.92
CA ASN A 3 1.57 10.22 -22.79
C ASN A 3 1.71 9.06 -23.79
N SER A 4 2.73 8.20 -23.56
CA SER A 4 2.82 6.96 -24.30
C SER A 4 1.55 6.17 -24.03
N GLU A 5 0.78 5.87 -25.06
CA GLU A 5 -0.44 5.07 -24.99
C GLU A 5 -0.20 3.83 -24.13
N VAL A 6 -0.84 3.79 -22.97
CA VAL A 6 -0.81 2.62 -22.11
C VAL A 6 -1.60 1.53 -22.84
N MET A 7 -0.86 0.54 -23.36
CA MET A 7 -1.47 -0.60 -24.04
C MET A 7 -2.16 -1.50 -23.01
N VAL A 8 -3.43 -1.80 -23.25
CA VAL A 8 -4.17 -2.75 -22.41
C VAL A 8 -3.67 -4.16 -22.74
N VAL A 9 -3.11 -4.83 -21.76
CA VAL A 9 -2.55 -6.20 -21.88
C VAL A 9 -3.16 -7.09 -20.79
N ASP A 10 -3.16 -8.39 -21.01
CA ASP A 10 -3.59 -9.34 -19.98
C ASP A 10 -2.44 -9.72 -19.02
N ALA A 11 -2.80 -10.39 -17.92
CA ALA A 11 -1.83 -10.80 -16.89
C ALA A 11 -0.77 -11.79 -17.41
N ASN A 12 -1.07 -12.58 -18.45
CA ASN A 12 -0.11 -13.52 -19.04
C ASN A 12 0.96 -12.78 -19.87
N ASP A 13 0.56 -11.76 -20.61
CA ASP A 13 1.47 -10.91 -21.37
C ASP A 13 2.43 -10.17 -20.44
N VAL A 14 1.91 -9.63 -19.34
CA VAL A 14 2.72 -8.99 -18.29
C VAL A 14 3.74 -9.97 -17.73
N ASN A 15 3.34 -11.18 -17.35
CA ASN A 15 4.24 -12.20 -16.79
C ASN A 15 5.36 -12.61 -17.75
N THR A 16 5.05 -12.76 -19.05
CA THR A 16 6.02 -13.15 -20.06
C THR A 16 7.07 -12.05 -20.28
N SER A 17 6.61 -10.82 -20.40
CA SER A 17 7.47 -9.65 -20.60
C SER A 17 8.37 -9.39 -19.38
N LEU A 18 7.83 -9.54 -18.17
CA LEU A 18 8.59 -9.40 -16.93
C LEU A 18 9.72 -10.43 -16.82
N THR A 19 9.48 -11.68 -17.20
CA THR A 19 10.52 -12.71 -17.13
C THR A 19 11.74 -12.35 -17.98
N VAL A 20 11.52 -11.82 -19.19
CA VAL A 20 12.61 -11.38 -20.07
C VAL A 20 13.35 -10.18 -19.48
N TYR A 21 12.62 -9.21 -18.96
CA TYR A 21 13.20 -8.03 -18.32
C TYR A 21 14.02 -8.41 -17.09
N GLU A 22 13.47 -9.25 -16.21
CA GLU A 22 14.09 -9.71 -14.97
C GLU A 22 15.45 -10.37 -15.24
N ASN A 23 15.51 -11.29 -16.20
CA ASN A 23 16.76 -11.96 -16.56
C ASN A 23 17.84 -10.95 -17.05
N LYS A 24 17.45 -9.94 -17.82
CA LYS A 24 18.36 -8.90 -18.25
C LYS A 24 18.83 -8.02 -17.10
N MET A 25 17.91 -7.62 -16.22
CA MET A 25 18.21 -6.80 -15.04
C MET A 25 19.17 -7.52 -14.09
N LEU A 26 18.87 -8.78 -13.74
CA LEU A 26 19.71 -9.58 -12.86
C LEU A 26 21.09 -9.82 -13.50
N GLY A 27 21.15 -10.09 -14.79
CA GLY A 27 22.43 -10.21 -15.51
C GLY A 27 23.25 -8.92 -15.47
N TYR A 28 22.62 -7.76 -15.58
CA TYR A 28 23.28 -6.48 -15.44
C TYR A 28 23.79 -6.24 -14.00
N MET A 29 23.00 -6.57 -13.00
CA MET A 29 23.41 -6.49 -11.59
C MET A 29 24.63 -7.38 -11.30
N VAL A 30 24.64 -8.61 -11.81
CA VAL A 30 25.80 -9.52 -11.70
C VAL A 30 27.05 -8.88 -12.33
N SER A 31 26.91 -8.24 -13.49
CA SER A 31 28.05 -7.56 -14.13
C SER A 31 28.63 -6.41 -13.30
N MET A 32 27.85 -5.83 -12.40
CA MET A 32 28.28 -4.81 -11.45
C MET A 32 28.78 -5.39 -10.10
N GLY A 33 28.76 -6.71 -9.95
CA GLY A 33 29.15 -7.37 -8.70
C GLY A 33 28.09 -7.29 -7.57
N LEU A 34 26.85 -6.98 -7.92
CA LEU A 34 25.74 -6.92 -6.93
C LEU A 34 25.17 -8.33 -6.67
N PRO A 35 24.75 -8.64 -5.43
CA PRO A 35 24.08 -9.90 -5.14
C PRO A 35 22.71 -9.95 -5.84
N VAL A 36 22.34 -11.13 -6.31
CA VAL A 36 21.07 -11.34 -7.04
C VAL A 36 20.19 -12.43 -6.42
N ASP A 37 20.73 -13.20 -5.49
CA ASP A 37 20.01 -14.30 -4.86
C ASP A 37 18.98 -13.81 -3.86
N GLY A 38 17.75 -14.28 -3.97
CA GLY A 38 16.67 -13.99 -3.03
C GLY A 38 16.13 -12.54 -3.07
N ILE A 39 16.52 -11.75 -4.08
CA ILE A 39 16.06 -10.36 -4.22
C ILE A 39 14.62 -10.30 -4.68
N LEU A 40 14.24 -11.17 -5.61
CA LEU A 40 12.90 -11.22 -6.19
C LEU A 40 12.18 -12.50 -5.79
N VAL A 41 10.91 -12.39 -5.46
CA VAL A 41 10.04 -13.55 -5.22
C VAL A 41 9.84 -14.32 -6.54
N PRO A 42 9.85 -15.68 -6.52
CA PRO A 42 9.67 -16.49 -7.71
C PRO A 42 8.39 -16.16 -8.49
N ILE A 43 8.44 -16.22 -9.82
CA ILE A 43 7.32 -15.91 -10.72
C ILE A 43 6.07 -16.75 -10.40
N SER A 44 6.23 -17.99 -9.96
CA SER A 44 5.10 -18.87 -9.58
C SER A 44 4.29 -18.31 -8.41
N GLU A 45 4.93 -17.67 -7.45
CA GLU A 45 4.27 -17.02 -6.30
C GLU A 45 3.60 -15.71 -6.72
N ARG A 46 4.26 -14.92 -7.58
CA ARG A 46 3.69 -13.69 -8.11
C ARG A 46 2.41 -13.97 -8.91
N ARG A 47 2.36 -15.04 -9.71
CA ARG A 47 1.17 -15.43 -10.47
C ARG A 47 -0.03 -15.72 -9.58
N LYS A 48 0.18 -16.34 -8.42
CA LYS A 48 -0.91 -16.58 -7.47
C LYS A 48 -1.50 -15.27 -6.96
N LEU A 49 -0.63 -14.32 -6.63
CA LEU A 49 -1.06 -13.00 -6.17
C LEU A 49 -1.82 -12.26 -7.27
N LEU A 50 -1.28 -12.20 -8.49
CA LEU A 50 -1.92 -11.51 -9.61
C LEU A 50 -3.31 -12.07 -9.94
N LYS A 51 -3.48 -13.40 -9.88
CA LYS A 51 -4.78 -14.04 -10.14
C LYS A 51 -5.83 -13.64 -9.13
N ASN A 52 -5.46 -13.44 -7.86
CA ASN A 52 -6.39 -13.06 -6.80
C ASN A 52 -6.60 -11.55 -6.70
N PHE A 53 -5.71 -10.76 -7.33
CA PHE A 53 -5.74 -9.30 -7.21
C PHE A 53 -6.93 -8.68 -7.92
N GLU A 54 -7.37 -9.25 -9.05
CA GLU A 54 -8.56 -8.77 -9.77
C GLU A 54 -9.80 -8.81 -8.87
N ASP A 55 -9.98 -9.89 -8.11
CA ASP A 55 -11.11 -10.02 -7.19
C ASP A 55 -11.08 -8.92 -6.11
N VAL A 56 -9.89 -8.62 -5.56
CA VAL A 56 -9.72 -7.55 -4.57
C VAL A 56 -10.04 -6.18 -5.15
N VAL A 57 -9.61 -5.90 -6.39
CA VAL A 57 -9.89 -4.63 -7.06
C VAL A 57 -11.39 -4.45 -7.34
N TYR A 58 -12.10 -5.53 -7.68
CA TYR A 58 -13.54 -5.48 -7.91
C TYR A 58 -14.36 -5.16 -6.64
N GLU A 59 -13.83 -5.46 -5.46
CA GLU A 59 -14.47 -5.13 -4.18
C GLU A 59 -14.30 -3.65 -3.78
N LEU A 60 -13.36 -2.92 -4.43
CA LEU A 60 -13.17 -1.49 -4.17
C LEU A 60 -14.24 -0.66 -4.88
N GLU A 61 -14.75 0.35 -4.22
CA GLU A 61 -15.68 1.29 -4.85
C GLU A 61 -14.98 2.08 -5.95
N ALA A 62 -15.70 2.38 -7.04
CA ALA A 62 -15.14 3.04 -8.21
C ALA A 62 -14.50 4.41 -7.91
N GLN A 63 -15.03 5.14 -6.92
CA GLN A 63 -14.48 6.42 -6.47
C GLN A 63 -13.15 6.25 -5.72
N ASP A 64 -12.98 5.13 -5.01
CA ASP A 64 -11.73 4.85 -4.29
C ASP A 64 -10.62 4.39 -5.23
N LEU A 65 -10.96 3.72 -6.34
CA LEU A 65 -10.00 3.28 -7.35
C LEU A 65 -9.19 4.43 -7.96
N GLY A 66 -9.82 5.59 -8.23
CA GLY A 66 -9.14 6.76 -8.78
C GLY A 66 -8.08 7.36 -7.85
N GLU A 67 -8.21 7.15 -6.55
CA GLU A 67 -7.31 7.65 -5.52
C GLU A 67 -6.35 6.59 -4.98
N ALA A 68 -6.53 5.31 -5.35
CA ALA A 68 -5.82 4.14 -4.80
C ALA A 68 -4.36 4.04 -5.28
N ARG A 69 -3.56 5.09 -5.06
CA ARG A 69 -2.16 5.16 -5.50
C ARG A 69 -1.27 4.12 -4.82
N TYR A 70 -1.52 3.83 -3.55
CA TYR A 70 -0.74 2.83 -2.81
C TYR A 70 -1.09 1.42 -3.27
N ILE A 71 -2.34 1.16 -3.64
CA ILE A 71 -2.76 -0.10 -4.27
C ILE A 71 -2.03 -0.30 -5.60
N SER A 72 -1.93 0.75 -6.45
CA SER A 72 -1.17 0.69 -7.70
C SER A 72 0.32 0.42 -7.47
N LYS A 73 0.93 1.04 -6.46
CA LYS A 73 2.32 0.81 -6.07
C LYS A 73 2.54 -0.59 -5.51
N PHE A 74 1.63 -1.05 -4.64
CA PHE A 74 1.61 -2.42 -4.14
C PHE A 74 1.61 -3.43 -5.29
N PHE A 75 0.66 -3.30 -6.21
CA PHE A 75 0.54 -4.16 -7.38
C PHE A 75 1.82 -4.17 -8.21
N THR A 76 2.36 -2.99 -8.52
CA THR A 76 3.60 -2.86 -9.29
C THR A 76 4.77 -3.55 -8.60
N ALA A 77 4.99 -3.29 -7.31
CA ALA A 77 6.08 -3.90 -6.55
C ALA A 77 5.94 -5.43 -6.44
N ALA A 78 4.73 -5.91 -6.19
CA ALA A 78 4.43 -7.35 -6.12
C ALA A 78 4.63 -8.04 -7.48
N THR A 79 4.24 -7.39 -8.57
CA THR A 79 4.39 -7.91 -9.94
C THR A 79 5.85 -8.09 -10.33
N VAL A 80 6.71 -7.14 -9.96
CA VAL A 80 8.16 -7.28 -10.19
C VAL A 80 8.87 -8.15 -9.15
N GLY A 81 8.18 -8.63 -8.13
CA GLY A 81 8.71 -9.54 -7.12
C GLY A 81 9.37 -8.89 -5.91
N LEU A 82 9.19 -7.58 -5.70
CA LEU A 82 9.67 -6.83 -4.54
C LEU A 82 8.60 -6.84 -3.43
N PHE A 83 8.38 -8.00 -2.80
CA PHE A 83 7.30 -8.16 -1.83
C PHE A 83 7.47 -7.33 -0.57
N ASP A 84 8.69 -7.06 -0.14
CA ASP A 84 8.94 -6.18 1.01
C ASP A 84 8.45 -4.76 0.72
N ALA A 85 8.72 -4.24 -0.48
CA ALA A 85 8.21 -2.96 -0.92
C ALA A 85 6.68 -2.99 -1.09
N ALA A 86 6.13 -4.09 -1.61
CA ALA A 86 4.69 -4.28 -1.73
C ALA A 86 4.00 -4.21 -0.36
N LEU A 87 4.51 -4.91 0.65
CA LEU A 87 3.97 -4.89 2.02
C LEU A 87 4.01 -3.47 2.63
N ASN A 88 5.07 -2.70 2.38
CA ASN A 88 5.12 -1.31 2.82
C ASN A 88 4.01 -0.46 2.18
N TYR A 89 3.76 -0.62 0.88
CA TYR A 89 2.65 0.09 0.22
C TYR A 89 1.27 -0.36 0.70
N MET A 90 1.11 -1.63 1.05
CA MET A 90 -0.12 -2.13 1.68
C MET A 90 -0.35 -1.47 3.04
N TRP A 91 0.72 -1.33 3.84
CA TRP A 91 0.68 -0.61 5.10
C TRP A 91 0.30 0.86 4.91
N ASP A 92 0.94 1.56 3.98
CA ASP A 92 0.63 2.95 3.65
C ASP A 92 -0.84 3.14 3.27
N GLU A 93 -1.40 2.21 2.46
CA GLU A 93 -2.82 2.23 2.11
C GLU A 93 -3.71 2.04 3.35
N THR A 94 -3.37 1.07 4.20
CA THR A 94 -4.12 0.78 5.43
C THR A 94 -4.17 2.01 6.35
N VAL A 95 -3.04 2.66 6.56
CA VAL A 95 -2.95 3.88 7.36
C VAL A 95 -3.69 5.04 6.72
N TYR A 96 -3.61 5.19 5.41
CA TYR A 96 -4.36 6.20 4.66
C TYR A 96 -5.87 6.02 4.84
N GLN A 97 -6.38 4.80 4.67
CA GLN A 97 -7.79 4.50 4.84
C GLN A 97 -8.25 4.69 6.30
N LEU A 98 -7.40 4.33 7.27
CA LEU A 98 -7.69 4.57 8.68
C LEU A 98 -7.81 6.08 8.96
N ARG A 99 -6.88 6.90 8.47
CA ARG A 99 -6.97 8.37 8.60
C ARG A 99 -8.24 8.92 7.96
N LYS A 100 -8.62 8.43 6.77
CA LYS A 100 -9.85 8.83 6.08
C LYS A 100 -11.10 8.49 6.91
N ARG A 101 -11.14 7.31 7.53
CA ARG A 101 -12.24 6.92 8.43
C ARG A 101 -12.31 7.79 9.68
N ILE A 102 -11.18 8.03 10.34
CA ILE A 102 -11.08 8.90 11.51
C ILE A 102 -11.52 10.32 11.16
N ALA A 103 -11.11 10.85 10.01
CA ALA A 103 -11.48 12.17 9.53
C ALA A 103 -13.01 12.36 9.34
N ASN A 104 -13.71 11.27 8.99
CA ASN A 104 -15.17 11.23 8.83
C ASN A 104 -15.93 10.90 10.12
N TYR A 105 -15.22 10.67 11.21
CA TYR A 105 -15.77 10.46 12.55
C TYR A 105 -15.76 11.78 13.32
N ASP A 106 -16.05 11.75 14.61
CA ASP A 106 -15.89 12.91 15.49
C ASP A 106 -14.41 13.13 15.81
N ILE A 107 -13.75 14.03 15.07
CA ILE A 107 -12.31 14.27 15.17
C ILE A 107 -11.90 14.83 16.54
N GLU A 108 -12.76 15.64 17.17
CA GLU A 108 -12.51 16.20 18.48
C GLU A 108 -12.51 15.09 19.54
N TYR A 109 -13.52 14.24 19.51
CA TYR A 109 -13.62 13.09 20.40
C TYR A 109 -12.45 12.12 20.19
N PHE A 110 -12.07 11.86 18.92
CA PHE A 110 -10.92 11.03 18.63
C PHE A 110 -9.65 11.56 19.28
N TYR A 111 -9.37 12.85 19.17
CA TYR A 111 -8.19 13.44 19.79
C TYR A 111 -8.24 13.42 21.32
N ASP A 112 -9.42 13.59 21.91
CA ASP A 112 -9.59 13.55 23.37
C ASP A 112 -9.22 12.18 23.95
N VAL A 113 -9.41 11.12 23.17
CA VAL A 113 -9.16 9.73 23.57
C VAL A 113 -7.75 9.27 23.15
N ALA A 114 -7.34 9.57 21.92
CA ALA A 114 -6.16 8.99 21.26
C ALA A 114 -4.82 9.56 21.77
N VAL A 115 -4.80 10.78 22.31
CA VAL A 115 -3.52 11.45 22.59
C VAL A 115 -3.46 12.03 24.04
N SER A 116 -2.23 12.30 24.48
CA SER A 116 -2.03 12.97 25.76
C SER A 116 -2.62 14.38 25.77
N THR A 117 -3.01 14.85 26.96
CA THR A 117 -3.57 16.20 27.17
C THR A 117 -2.69 17.32 26.60
N GLU A 118 -1.37 17.14 26.64
CA GLU A 118 -0.43 18.15 26.11
C GLU A 118 -0.42 18.16 24.56
N LYS A 119 -0.44 17.00 23.95
CA LYS A 119 -0.50 16.86 22.49
C LYS A 119 -1.85 17.32 21.96
N ARG A 120 -2.93 17.01 22.68
CA ARG A 120 -4.30 17.42 22.34
C ARG A 120 -4.44 18.93 22.11
N LYS A 121 -3.78 19.74 22.92
CA LYS A 121 -3.82 21.21 22.79
C LYS A 121 -3.25 21.75 21.46
N LYS A 122 -2.53 20.92 20.73
CA LYS A 122 -1.88 21.27 19.44
C LYS A 122 -2.62 20.71 18.24
N LEU A 123 -3.75 20.04 18.46
CA LEU A 123 -4.53 19.36 17.44
C LEU A 123 -5.93 19.96 17.42
N SER A 124 -6.40 20.39 16.24
CA SER A 124 -7.68 21.09 16.13
C SER A 124 -8.53 20.66 14.94
N GLY A 125 -7.95 20.16 13.88
CA GLY A 125 -8.69 19.83 12.64
C GLY A 125 -8.22 18.51 12.02
N VAL A 126 -8.90 18.11 10.97
CA VAL A 126 -8.61 16.86 10.24
C VAL A 126 -7.19 16.87 9.69
N GLU A 127 -6.67 18.02 9.29
CA GLU A 127 -5.31 18.20 8.79
C GLU A 127 -4.24 17.84 9.82
N ASP A 128 -4.57 17.93 11.09
CA ASP A 128 -3.64 17.61 12.18
C ASP A 128 -3.46 16.10 12.42
N LEU A 129 -4.28 15.25 11.79
CA LEU A 129 -4.08 13.79 11.81
C LEU A 129 -2.69 13.37 11.29
N CYS A 130 -2.09 14.17 10.41
CA CYS A 130 -0.74 13.89 9.92
C CYS A 130 0.36 14.06 10.98
N LYS A 131 0.06 14.71 12.11
CA LYS A 131 0.96 14.88 13.25
C LYS A 131 0.99 13.66 14.18
N LEU A 132 0.05 12.74 14.01
CA LEU A 132 0.00 11.48 14.74
C LEU A 132 0.82 10.42 14.00
N ASP A 133 1.57 9.65 14.75
CA ASP A 133 2.21 8.47 14.21
C ASP A 133 1.20 7.31 14.05
N ASP A 134 1.61 6.27 13.34
CA ASP A 134 0.73 5.14 13.03
C ASP A 134 0.28 4.39 14.30
N SER A 135 1.13 4.34 15.32
CA SER A 135 0.82 3.71 16.60
C SER A 135 -0.28 4.46 17.35
N GLU A 136 -0.19 5.78 17.39
CA GLU A 136 -1.20 6.65 18.00
C GLU A 136 -2.56 6.56 17.27
N LEU A 137 -2.51 6.50 15.91
CA LEU A 137 -3.71 6.33 15.09
C LEU A 137 -4.41 5.00 15.37
N ILE A 138 -3.64 3.90 15.40
CA ILE A 138 -4.16 2.56 15.64
C ILE A 138 -4.70 2.45 17.06
N GLN A 139 -3.96 2.92 18.05
CA GLN A 139 -4.40 2.88 19.45
C GLN A 139 -5.67 3.70 19.65
N GLY A 140 -5.72 4.92 19.13
CA GLY A 140 -6.90 5.77 19.22
C GLY A 140 -8.12 5.15 18.51
N ALA A 141 -7.92 4.55 17.35
CA ALA A 141 -9.00 3.86 16.63
C ALA A 141 -9.54 2.64 17.38
N LYS A 142 -8.70 1.94 18.16
CA LYS A 142 -9.13 0.87 19.06
C LYS A 142 -9.98 1.41 20.22
N GLU A 143 -9.54 2.49 20.84
CA GLU A 143 -10.20 3.06 22.01
C GLU A 143 -11.58 3.65 21.69
N ILE A 144 -11.85 4.00 20.43
CA ILE A 144 -13.17 4.42 19.95
C ILE A 144 -13.95 3.29 19.26
N ASP A 145 -13.52 2.04 19.41
CA ASP A 145 -14.13 0.84 18.82
C ASP A 145 -14.25 0.86 17.27
N MET A 146 -13.43 1.66 16.59
CA MET A 146 -13.39 1.73 15.12
C MET A 146 -12.72 0.50 14.52
N ILE A 147 -11.74 -0.07 15.22
CA ILE A 147 -11.07 -1.34 14.92
C ILE A 147 -11.06 -2.23 16.15
N SER A 148 -11.16 -3.55 15.94
CA SER A 148 -11.15 -4.52 17.04
C SER A 148 -9.74 -5.04 17.32
N ASP A 149 -9.53 -5.64 18.51
CA ASP A 149 -8.29 -6.35 18.85
C ASP A 149 -8.11 -7.67 18.09
N VAL A 150 -9.16 -8.10 17.37
CA VAL A 150 -9.18 -9.31 16.54
C VAL A 150 -9.20 -8.86 15.09
N GLY A 151 -8.03 -8.61 14.56
CA GLY A 151 -7.82 -8.27 13.15
C GLY A 151 -6.79 -9.18 12.55
#